data_8545c7b22bfcfa8f7b57f2756199b656
#
_entry.id   8545c7b22bfcfa8f7b57f2756199b656
#
_cell.length_a   1.000
_cell.length_b   1.000
_cell.length_c   1.000
_cell.angle_alpha   90.00
_cell.angle_beta   90.00
_cell.angle_gamma   90.00
#
_symmetry.space_group_name_H-M   'P 1'
#
loop_
_entity.id
_entity.type
_entity.pdbx_description
1 polymer ?
#
loop_
_entity_poly.entity_id
_entity_poly.type
_entity_poly.pdbx_seq_one_letter_code
_entity_poly.pdbx_strand_id
1 'polypeptide(L)'
;MPPDLESDDYVRKVVPYKMEKKRNAFETNISAIKTMIEQDGFVPGDRIPSERELAERLAISRPSVREALRTLAYLGIIETRHG
;
A
#
# COMPACT_ATOMS: atom_id res chain seq x y z
N MET A 1 -10.99 15.76 10.34
CA MET A 1 -10.73 16.02 8.94
C MET A 1 -10.11 14.81 8.28
N PRO A 2 -10.64 14.38 7.18
CA PRO A 2 -10.05 13.21 6.55
C PRO A 2 -8.64 13.52 6.10
N PRO A 3 -7.79 12.52 6.01
CA PRO A 3 -6.44 12.72 5.54
C PRO A 3 -6.46 13.27 4.13
N ASP A 4 -5.50 14.11 3.86
CA ASP A 4 -5.29 14.60 2.53
C ASP A 4 -4.91 13.42 1.66
N LEU A 5 -5.70 13.18 0.63
CA LEU A 5 -5.46 12.03 -0.23
C LEU A 5 -4.15 12.16 -0.98
N GLU A 6 -3.56 13.34 -0.95
CA GLU A 6 -2.30 13.54 -1.62
C GLU A 6 -1.10 13.36 -0.72
N SER A 7 -1.31 13.22 0.57
CA SER A 7 -0.18 13.15 1.49
C SER A 7 0.46 11.78 1.51
N ASP A 8 -0.29 10.73 1.21
CA ASP A 8 0.27 9.39 1.06
C ASP A 8 1.14 8.93 2.21
N ASP A 9 0.76 9.29 3.43
CA ASP A 9 1.58 8.93 4.58
C ASP A 9 1.20 7.56 5.11
N TYR A 10 1.77 6.55 4.49
CA TYR A 10 1.57 5.16 4.91
C TYR A 10 2.87 4.59 5.43
N VAL A 11 2.77 3.78 6.46
CA VAL A 11 3.92 3.06 6.99
C VAL A 11 3.55 1.58 7.12
N ARG A 12 4.56 0.74 7.15
CA ARG A 12 4.33 -0.68 7.27
C ARG A 12 3.91 -1.05 8.68
N LYS A 13 2.86 -1.86 8.78
CA LYS A 13 2.43 -2.42 10.05
C LYS A 13 3.16 -3.74 10.30
N VAL A 14 3.16 -4.15 11.54
CA VAL A 14 3.81 -5.38 11.94
C VAL A 14 3.04 -6.62 11.49
N VAL A 15 1.74 -6.53 11.46
CA VAL A 15 0.88 -7.70 11.29
C VAL A 15 0.96 -8.25 9.88
N PRO A 16 1.27 -9.52 9.71
CA PRO A 16 1.30 -10.13 8.39
C PRO A 16 -0.12 -10.42 7.89
N TYR A 17 -0.27 -10.40 6.59
CA TYR A 17 -1.51 -10.76 5.94
C TYR A 17 -1.22 -11.55 4.69
N LYS A 18 -1.92 -12.66 4.51
CA LYS A 18 -1.73 -13.50 3.34
C LYS A 18 -2.92 -13.41 2.42
N MET A 19 -2.64 -13.20 1.16
CA MET A 19 -3.65 -13.26 0.13
C MET A 19 -3.43 -14.52 -0.68
N GLU A 20 -4.41 -15.39 -0.68
CA GLU A 20 -4.22 -16.71 -1.25
C GLU A 20 -5.23 -17.07 -2.30
N LYS A 21 -5.91 -16.13 -2.89
CA LYS A 21 -6.95 -16.46 -3.81
C LYS A 21 -6.64 -16.03 -5.19
N LYS A 22 -7.40 -16.55 -6.14
CA LYS A 22 -7.39 -15.99 -7.46
C LYS A 22 -7.69 -14.53 -7.39
N ARG A 23 -7.10 -13.76 -8.27
CA ARG A 23 -7.15 -12.31 -8.17
C ARG A 23 -7.71 -11.66 -9.39
N ASN A 24 -8.50 -10.61 -9.18
CA ASN A 24 -8.82 -9.66 -10.23
C ASN A 24 -7.74 -8.58 -10.22
N ALA A 25 -7.92 -7.56 -11.05
CA ALA A 25 -6.90 -6.50 -11.16
C ALA A 25 -6.68 -5.80 -9.84
N PHE A 26 -7.74 -5.57 -9.09
CA PHE A 26 -7.63 -4.91 -7.79
C PHE A 26 -6.78 -5.73 -6.83
N GLU A 27 -7.07 -7.02 -6.74
CA GLU A 27 -6.32 -7.90 -5.85
C GLU A 27 -4.87 -8.05 -6.30
N THR A 28 -4.64 -8.05 -7.61
CA THR A 28 -3.29 -8.11 -8.13
C THR A 28 -2.50 -6.87 -7.72
N ASN A 29 -3.14 -5.70 -7.77
CA ASN A 29 -2.47 -4.47 -7.36
C ASN A 29 -2.12 -4.49 -5.88
N ILE A 30 -3.05 -4.96 -5.05
CA ILE A 30 -2.80 -5.07 -3.62
C ILE A 30 -1.63 -6.01 -3.36
N SER A 31 -1.64 -7.14 -4.03
CA SER A 31 -0.59 -8.14 -3.86
C SER A 31 0.76 -7.60 -4.32
N ALA A 32 0.77 -6.85 -5.42
CA ALA A 32 2.01 -6.27 -5.94
C ALA A 32 2.62 -5.30 -4.93
N ILE A 33 1.79 -4.45 -4.34
CA ILE A 33 2.29 -3.49 -3.35
C ILE A 33 2.79 -4.23 -2.11
N LYS A 34 2.05 -5.21 -1.66
CA LYS A 34 2.45 -5.99 -0.49
C LYS A 34 3.78 -6.68 -0.73
N THR A 35 3.94 -7.29 -1.89
CA THR A 35 5.18 -7.96 -2.24
C THR A 35 6.34 -6.99 -2.28
N MET A 36 6.11 -5.82 -2.88
CA MET A 36 7.15 -4.81 -2.95
C MET A 36 7.60 -4.37 -1.56
N ILE A 37 6.66 -4.17 -0.66
CA ILE A 37 6.98 -3.77 0.71
C ILE A 37 7.86 -4.84 1.36
N GLU A 38 7.55 -6.09 1.12
CA GLU A 38 8.31 -7.18 1.72
C GLU A 38 9.69 -7.31 1.10
N GLN A 39 9.76 -7.21 -0.22
CA GLN A 39 11.02 -7.45 -0.93
C GLN A 39 11.98 -6.28 -0.84
N ASP A 40 11.48 -5.07 -0.71
CA ASP A 40 12.34 -3.90 -0.60
C ASP A 40 12.88 -3.72 0.81
N GLY A 41 12.55 -4.62 1.73
CA GLY A 41 13.13 -4.58 3.05
C GLY A 41 12.53 -3.54 3.99
N PHE A 42 11.33 -3.06 3.70
CA PHE A 42 10.65 -2.16 4.62
C PHE A 42 10.35 -2.89 5.92
N VAL A 43 10.64 -2.24 7.03
CA VAL A 43 10.34 -2.80 8.34
C VAL A 43 9.21 -1.98 8.96
N PRO A 44 8.56 -2.52 10.00
CA PRO A 44 7.48 -1.79 10.64
C PRO A 44 7.91 -0.39 11.05
N GLY A 45 7.08 0.59 10.73
CA GLY A 45 7.39 1.98 10.99
C GLY A 45 8.00 2.72 9.83
N ASP A 46 8.55 1.99 8.87
CA ASP A 46 9.14 2.63 7.69
C ASP A 46 8.06 3.28 6.84
N ARG A 47 8.40 4.40 6.26
CA ARG A 47 7.52 5.06 5.31
C ARG A 47 7.67 4.38 3.96
N ILE A 48 6.55 3.96 3.39
CA ILE A 48 6.57 3.35 2.07
C ILE A 48 6.46 4.43 1.00
N PRO A 49 6.80 4.12 -0.25
CA PRO A 49 6.77 5.11 -1.32
C PRO A 49 5.40 5.75 -1.47
N SER A 50 5.40 6.96 -2.01
CA SER A 50 4.18 7.71 -2.18
C SER A 50 3.28 7.08 -3.24
N GLU A 51 2.03 7.51 -3.24
CA GLU A 51 1.06 7.07 -4.23
C GLU A 51 1.60 7.27 -5.65
N ARG A 52 2.20 8.42 -5.90
CA ARG A 52 2.74 8.70 -7.24
C ARG A 52 3.90 7.77 -7.57
N GLU A 53 4.80 7.57 -6.62
CA GLU A 53 5.92 6.67 -6.87
C GLU A 53 5.45 5.25 -7.15
N LEU A 54 4.47 4.79 -6.39
CA LEU A 54 3.95 3.45 -6.58
C LEU A 54 3.27 3.32 -7.93
N ALA A 55 2.53 4.34 -8.33
CA ALA A 55 1.89 4.33 -9.63
C ALA A 55 2.91 4.19 -10.75
N GLU A 56 4.02 4.90 -10.62
CA GLU A 56 5.07 4.83 -11.63
C GLU A 56 5.79 3.49 -11.60
N ARG A 57 6.13 3.01 -10.42
CA ARG A 57 6.87 1.76 -10.29
C ARG A 57 6.05 0.57 -10.76
N LEU A 58 4.76 0.58 -10.50
CA LEU A 58 3.92 -0.56 -10.81
C LEU A 58 3.14 -0.39 -12.11
N ALA A 59 3.27 0.76 -12.75
CA ALA A 59 2.60 1.05 -14.02
C ALA A 59 1.09 0.92 -13.90
N ILE A 60 0.54 1.44 -12.83
CA ILE A 60 -0.92 1.47 -12.63
C ILE A 60 -1.33 2.89 -12.30
N SER A 61 -2.62 3.16 -12.37
CA SER A 61 -3.11 4.51 -12.15
C SER A 61 -3.03 4.88 -10.67
N ARG A 62 -2.91 6.18 -10.41
CA ARG A 62 -2.89 6.64 -9.02
C ARG A 62 -4.16 6.30 -8.26
N PRO A 63 -5.35 6.42 -8.85
CA PRO A 63 -6.55 5.97 -8.14
C PRO A 63 -6.51 4.50 -7.77
N SER A 64 -5.94 3.66 -8.63
CA SER A 64 -5.80 2.25 -8.32
C SER A 64 -4.85 2.03 -7.15
N VAL A 65 -3.74 2.76 -7.13
CA VAL A 65 -2.80 2.71 -6.01
C VAL A 65 -3.49 3.14 -4.73
N ARG A 66 -4.21 4.25 -4.79
CA ARG A 66 -4.89 4.78 -3.62
C ARG A 66 -5.86 3.76 -3.02
N GLU A 67 -6.61 3.11 -3.89
CA GLU A 67 -7.57 2.13 -3.43
C GLU A 67 -6.87 0.93 -2.80
N ALA A 68 -5.78 0.50 -3.42
CA ALA A 68 -5.01 -0.61 -2.87
C ALA A 68 -4.42 -0.25 -1.51
N LEU A 69 -3.87 0.96 -1.38
CA LEU A 69 -3.30 1.38 -0.11
C LEU A 69 -4.36 1.46 0.99
N ARG A 70 -5.55 1.95 0.64
CA ARG A 70 -6.62 2.00 1.62
C ARG A 70 -7.00 0.61 2.10
N THR A 71 -7.02 -0.34 1.18
CA THR A 71 -7.33 -1.72 1.54
C THR A 71 -6.25 -2.30 2.43
N LEU A 72 -4.98 -2.07 2.10
CA LEU A 72 -3.89 -2.57 2.91
C LEU A 72 -3.91 -1.94 4.30
N ALA A 73 -4.29 -0.69 4.39
CA ALA A 73 -4.43 -0.03 5.69
C ALA A 73 -5.60 -0.63 6.47
N TYR A 74 -6.70 -0.90 5.80
CA TYR A 74 -7.86 -1.51 6.44
C TYR A 74 -7.51 -2.90 6.98
N LEU A 75 -6.68 -3.62 6.24
CA LEU A 75 -6.26 -4.96 6.65
C LEU A 75 -5.15 -4.93 7.71
N GLY A 76 -4.63 -3.78 8.03
CA GLY A 76 -3.62 -3.66 9.06
C GLY A 76 -2.20 -3.95 8.61
N ILE A 77 -1.97 -4.08 7.31
CA ILE A 77 -0.63 -4.32 6.78
C ILE A 77 0.18 -3.05 6.79
N ILE A 78 -0.48 -1.91 6.55
CA ILE A 78 0.15 -0.60 6.64
C ILE A 78 -0.77 0.27 7.47
N GLU A 79 -0.29 1.44 7.81
CA GLU A 79 -1.16 2.37 8.53
C GLU A 79 -0.88 3.78 8.03
N THR A 80 -1.93 4.60 8.04
CA THR A 80 -1.83 5.98 7.61
C THR A 80 -1.25 6.81 8.75
N ARG A 81 -0.27 7.64 8.42
CA ARG A 81 0.28 8.57 9.38
C ARG A 81 0.22 9.97 8.84
N HIS A 82 -0.07 10.89 9.73
CA HIS A 82 -0.12 12.30 9.38
C HIS A 82 1.00 12.98 10.11
N GLY A 83 1.81 13.62 9.37
CA GLY A 83 3.03 14.18 9.87
C GLY A 83 2.89 15.34 10.79
#